data_8825a4415ab936c092019a44cb7ae280
#
_entry.id   8825a4415ab936c092019a44cb7ae280
#
_cell.length_a   1.000
_cell.length_b   1.000
_cell.length_c   1.000
_cell.angle_alpha   90.00
_cell.angle_beta   90.00
_cell.angle_gamma   90.00
#
_symmetry.space_group_name_H-M   'P 1'
#
loop_
_entity.id
_entity.type
_entity.pdbx_description
1 polymer ?
#
loop_
_entity_poly.entity_id
_entity_poly.type
_entity_poly.pdbx_seq_one_letter_code
_entity_poly.pdbx_strand_id
1 'polypeptide(L)'
;MNGWPSWPGTKTCLASSCRRQLVFSPPVAPSRGRVGLNSGDNPGMLTPAYTAPARFDDPDAALALVRGIYDCSVSHLRDALRRFVAGQALPDRVRACYPFVRIRTETVARADSRLSYGFVAGPGLFETTLTRPDLYANYYAEQFRLLLKNHGVSIEIGTSTQPIPVHFSLAENDHLEGSISPERRLLMRDRFDLPDLAAMDDGIANGTYVPRSGEAHPLALFTAPRVDYSLHRLRHYTGTVPEHFQNFVLFTNYQFYIDEFIKLGHRVMADPASEYETFVQPGNVISRRSGQPARPGDAYGVAPPRLPQMPAYHLTRPDSSGITMVNIGVGPANAKTITDHIAVLRPHAWLMLGHCAGLRNSQQLGDYVLAHAYMREDHVLDEDLPLWVPIPALAEVQLALEQAVADVTRLEGYELKRILRTGTVASTDNRNWELLPNRALSTPERRFSQSRAVALDMESATIAANGFRFRVPYGTLLCVSDKPLHGDIKLPGMANHFYRERVDQHLRIGMRAVDLLRQERPGSLHSRKLRSFAEVAFQ
;
A
#
# COMPACT_ATOMS: atom_id res chain seq x y z
N MET A 1 57.59 11.92 -27.17
CA MET A 1 57.77 11.54 -28.59
C MET A 1 57.06 10.20 -28.79
N ASN A 2 56.16 10.16 -29.77
CA ASN A 2 55.49 8.99 -30.35
C ASN A 2 54.42 8.30 -29.51
N GLY A 3 53.15 8.16 -29.85
CA GLY A 3 52.46 8.31 -31.12
C GLY A 3 51.24 7.39 -30.98
N TRP A 4 50.02 7.93 -31.06
CA TRP A 4 48.77 7.14 -31.01
C TRP A 4 48.45 6.60 -32.41
N PRO A 5 47.99 5.35 -32.59
CA PRO A 5 47.48 4.90 -33.87
C PRO A 5 46.00 5.26 -34.05
N SER A 6 45.73 5.77 -35.25
CA SER A 6 44.43 6.16 -35.80
C SER A 6 43.53 4.96 -36.11
N TRP A 7 42.23 5.14 -35.92
CA TRP A 7 41.16 4.22 -36.34
C TRP A 7 40.76 4.47 -37.81
N PRO A 8 40.43 3.45 -38.59
CA PRO A 8 39.92 3.61 -39.94
C PRO A 8 38.37 3.52 -40.01
N GLY A 9 37.81 4.48 -40.71
CA GLY A 9 36.77 4.31 -41.74
C GLY A 9 35.36 3.88 -41.36
N THR A 10 34.49 4.87 -41.23
CA THR A 10 33.02 4.76 -41.35
C THR A 10 32.59 4.27 -42.73
N LYS A 11 31.82 3.19 -42.79
CA LYS A 11 30.98 2.86 -43.94
C LYS A 11 29.54 3.27 -43.66
N THR A 12 29.10 4.27 -44.41
CA THR A 12 27.72 4.69 -44.58
C THR A 12 26.90 3.59 -45.25
N CYS A 13 25.85 3.12 -44.57
CA CYS A 13 24.77 2.37 -45.18
C CYS A 13 23.55 3.28 -45.34
N LEU A 14 23.18 3.54 -46.56
CA LEU A 14 21.97 4.24 -46.97
C LEU A 14 20.73 3.38 -46.59
N ALA A 15 19.91 3.87 -45.71
CA ALA A 15 18.58 3.31 -45.46
C ALA A 15 17.53 4.09 -46.27
N SER A 16 16.92 3.39 -47.23
CA SER A 16 15.80 3.86 -48.02
C SER A 16 14.54 4.07 -47.17
N SER A 17 14.04 5.29 -47.27
CA SER A 17 12.79 5.74 -46.66
C SER A 17 11.58 5.04 -47.25
N CYS A 18 10.80 4.37 -46.45
CA CYS A 18 9.42 4.03 -46.75
C CYS A 18 8.51 4.80 -45.78
N ARG A 19 8.14 6.05 -46.17
CA ARG A 19 7.07 6.82 -45.49
C ARG A 19 5.73 6.30 -45.98
N ARG A 20 5.00 5.58 -45.14
CA ARG A 20 3.54 5.46 -45.26
C ARG A 20 2.91 6.61 -44.48
N GLN A 21 2.37 7.56 -45.20
CA GLN A 21 1.46 8.58 -44.66
C GLN A 21 0.16 7.89 -44.23
N LEU A 22 -0.09 7.84 -42.92
CA LEU A 22 -1.41 7.59 -42.37
C LEU A 22 -2.14 8.94 -42.33
N VAL A 23 -3.13 9.07 -43.20
CA VAL A 23 -4.07 10.19 -43.21
C VAL A 23 -5.06 9.96 -42.08
N PHE A 24 -4.94 10.74 -41.02
CA PHE A 24 -5.95 10.82 -39.98
C PHE A 24 -7.05 11.81 -40.43
N SER A 25 -8.25 11.33 -40.64
CA SER A 25 -9.42 12.15 -40.75
C SER A 25 -9.83 12.65 -39.36
N PRO A 26 -10.18 13.94 -39.16
CA PRO A 26 -10.60 14.43 -37.87
C PRO A 26 -11.97 13.83 -37.48
N PRO A 27 -12.21 13.58 -36.18
CA PRO A 27 -13.48 13.08 -35.70
C PRO A 27 -14.57 14.15 -35.88
N VAL A 28 -15.67 13.72 -36.43
CA VAL A 28 -16.91 14.49 -36.59
C VAL A 28 -17.42 14.85 -35.19
N ALA A 29 -17.61 16.15 -34.92
CA ALA A 29 -18.21 16.64 -33.69
C ALA A 29 -19.66 16.17 -33.58
N PRO A 30 -20.13 15.66 -32.43
CA PRO A 30 -21.51 15.32 -32.24
C PRO A 30 -22.36 16.60 -32.14
N SER A 31 -23.41 16.66 -32.99
CA SER A 31 -24.43 17.70 -32.98
C SER A 31 -25.10 17.81 -31.61
N ARG A 32 -25.21 19.04 -31.09
CA ARG A 32 -25.98 19.39 -29.89
C ARG A 32 -27.47 19.09 -30.15
N GLY A 33 -27.93 17.92 -29.74
CA GLY A 33 -29.33 17.62 -29.56
C GLY A 33 -29.78 18.03 -28.17
N ARG A 34 -30.67 19.02 -28.07
CA ARG A 34 -31.46 19.29 -26.86
C ARG A 34 -32.29 18.05 -26.56
N VAL A 35 -31.97 17.32 -25.50
CA VAL A 35 -32.85 16.29 -24.94
C VAL A 35 -33.67 16.97 -23.84
N GLY A 36 -34.96 17.12 -24.14
CA GLY A 36 -35.96 17.52 -23.16
C GLY A 36 -36.11 16.43 -22.10
N LEU A 37 -36.11 16.83 -20.86
CA LEU A 37 -36.46 16.00 -19.71
C LEU A 37 -37.94 15.64 -19.78
N ASN A 38 -38.25 14.42 -20.21
CA ASN A 38 -39.55 13.81 -19.98
C ASN A 38 -39.41 12.91 -18.74
N SER A 39 -40.00 13.36 -17.64
CA SER A 39 -40.29 12.56 -16.46
C SER A 39 -41.37 11.53 -16.80
N GLY A 40 -40.98 10.31 -17.07
CA GLY A 40 -41.86 9.15 -17.13
C GLY A 40 -41.63 8.29 -15.88
N ASP A 41 -42.56 8.38 -14.95
CA ASP A 41 -42.60 7.57 -13.72
C ASP A 41 -42.66 6.08 -14.08
N ASN A 42 -41.57 5.36 -13.78
CA ASN A 42 -41.54 3.91 -13.73
C ASN A 42 -41.38 3.51 -12.26
N PRO A 43 -42.44 2.96 -11.62
CA PRO A 43 -42.39 2.67 -10.20
C PRO A 43 -41.49 1.46 -9.95
N GLY A 44 -40.25 1.68 -9.49
CA GLY A 44 -39.42 0.61 -8.96
C GLY A 44 -37.91 0.72 -9.09
N MET A 45 -37.37 1.77 -9.65
CA MET A 45 -35.93 1.95 -9.73
C MET A 45 -35.53 3.37 -9.33
N LEU A 46 -35.10 3.50 -8.08
CA LEU A 46 -34.44 4.72 -7.62
C LEU A 46 -33.10 4.83 -8.36
N THR A 47 -33.06 5.65 -9.40
CA THR A 47 -31.78 6.12 -9.95
C THR A 47 -31.11 6.90 -8.83
N PRO A 48 -29.80 6.67 -8.48
CA PRO A 48 -29.19 7.47 -7.46
C PRO A 48 -29.27 8.93 -7.87
N ALA A 49 -29.87 9.75 -7.02
CA ALA A 49 -30.04 11.16 -7.29
C ALA A 49 -28.65 11.79 -7.43
N TYR A 50 -28.42 12.48 -8.54
CA TYR A 50 -27.24 13.33 -8.67
C TYR A 50 -27.29 14.42 -7.60
N THR A 51 -26.31 14.41 -6.70
CA THR A 51 -26.15 15.45 -5.67
C THR A 51 -25.24 16.54 -6.23
N ALA A 52 -25.80 17.72 -6.47
CA ALA A 52 -25.03 18.89 -6.89
C ALA A 52 -24.01 19.27 -5.81
N PRO A 53 -22.85 19.88 -6.20
CA PRO A 53 -21.85 20.31 -5.26
C PRO A 53 -22.44 21.28 -4.23
N ALA A 54 -22.23 20.98 -2.94
CA ALA A 54 -22.59 21.82 -1.80
C ALA A 54 -21.34 22.20 -1.00
N ARG A 55 -21.34 23.41 -0.41
CA ARG A 55 -20.21 23.94 0.37
C ARG A 55 -20.37 23.65 1.85
N PHE A 56 -19.25 23.31 2.49
CA PHE A 56 -19.19 22.97 3.91
C PHE A 56 -18.01 23.65 4.58
N ASP A 57 -18.25 24.18 5.77
CA ASP A 57 -17.26 24.69 6.71
C ASP A 57 -17.11 23.76 7.93
N ASP A 58 -18.01 22.79 8.05
CA ASP A 58 -18.00 21.74 9.07
C ASP A 58 -17.58 20.38 8.46
N PRO A 59 -16.48 19.77 8.94
CA PRO A 59 -16.01 18.49 8.42
C PRO A 59 -16.97 17.32 8.65
N ASP A 60 -17.74 17.33 9.74
CA ASP A 60 -18.67 16.25 10.07
C ASP A 60 -19.91 16.29 9.18
N ALA A 61 -20.44 17.49 8.91
CA ALA A 61 -21.54 17.68 7.95
C ALA A 61 -21.12 17.29 6.53
N ALA A 62 -19.89 17.64 6.13
CA ALA A 62 -19.32 17.23 4.85
C ALA A 62 -19.21 15.69 4.74
N LEU A 63 -18.71 15.04 5.78
CA LEU A 63 -18.60 13.57 5.84
C LEU A 63 -19.97 12.89 5.80
N ALA A 64 -20.98 13.46 6.44
CA ALA A 64 -22.36 12.94 6.40
C ALA A 64 -22.91 12.91 4.96
N LEU A 65 -22.66 13.97 4.17
CA LEU A 65 -23.05 14.00 2.76
C LEU A 65 -22.25 12.99 1.92
N VAL A 66 -20.95 12.84 2.15
CA VAL A 66 -20.12 11.81 1.50
C VAL A 66 -20.71 10.41 1.71
N ARG A 67 -21.08 10.09 2.96
CA ARG A 67 -21.74 8.81 3.30
C ARG A 67 -23.07 8.66 2.56
N GLY A 68 -23.92 9.67 2.59
CA GLY A 68 -25.23 9.62 1.92
C GLY A 68 -25.11 9.33 0.42
N ILE A 69 -24.19 10.00 -0.27
CA ILE A 69 -23.94 9.78 -1.72
C ILE A 69 -23.39 8.36 -1.96
N TYR A 70 -22.39 7.93 -1.18
CA TYR A 70 -21.75 6.63 -1.37
C TYR A 70 -22.72 5.48 -1.10
N ASP A 71 -23.42 5.50 0.03
CA ASP A 71 -24.35 4.44 0.44
C ASP A 71 -25.52 4.31 -0.54
N CYS A 72 -26.08 5.43 -1.00
CA CYS A 72 -27.12 5.44 -2.03
C CYS A 72 -26.62 4.82 -3.33
N SER A 73 -25.42 5.22 -3.79
CA SER A 73 -24.81 4.73 -5.04
C SER A 73 -24.52 3.21 -4.96
N VAL A 74 -23.91 2.74 -3.88
CA VAL A 74 -23.57 1.34 -3.68
C VAL A 74 -24.82 0.47 -3.53
N SER A 75 -25.82 0.93 -2.78
CA SER A 75 -27.11 0.21 -2.63
C SER A 75 -27.80 0.05 -3.97
N HIS A 76 -27.85 1.12 -4.79
CA HIS A 76 -28.42 1.07 -6.13
C HIS A 76 -27.75 0.03 -7.04
N LEU A 77 -26.41 0.02 -7.08
CA LEU A 77 -25.65 -0.94 -7.89
C LEU A 77 -25.86 -2.37 -7.39
N ARG A 78 -25.86 -2.57 -6.07
CA ARG A 78 -26.06 -3.89 -5.44
C ARG A 78 -27.43 -4.46 -5.74
N ASP A 79 -28.47 -3.65 -5.63
CA ASP A 79 -29.84 -4.07 -5.93
C ASP A 79 -30.02 -4.39 -7.41
N ALA A 80 -29.46 -3.56 -8.31
CA ALA A 80 -29.47 -3.84 -9.73
C ALA A 80 -28.71 -5.14 -10.07
N LEU A 81 -27.57 -5.38 -9.44
CA LEU A 81 -26.79 -6.60 -9.65
C LEU A 81 -27.55 -7.84 -9.18
N ARG A 82 -28.21 -7.80 -8.00
CA ARG A 82 -29.07 -8.90 -7.52
C ARG A 82 -30.18 -9.21 -8.52
N ARG A 83 -30.86 -8.20 -9.04
CA ARG A 83 -31.90 -8.36 -10.07
C ARG A 83 -31.33 -8.96 -11.35
N PHE A 84 -30.16 -8.50 -11.79
CA PHE A 84 -29.46 -9.06 -12.94
C PHE A 84 -29.12 -10.55 -12.75
N VAL A 85 -28.55 -10.93 -11.58
CA VAL A 85 -28.24 -12.32 -11.25
C VAL A 85 -29.51 -13.18 -11.21
N ALA A 86 -30.62 -12.65 -10.68
CA ALA A 86 -31.93 -13.31 -10.66
C ALA A 86 -32.62 -13.42 -12.02
N GLY A 87 -32.04 -12.89 -13.10
CA GLY A 87 -32.56 -13.01 -14.46
C GLY A 87 -33.55 -11.94 -14.87
N GLN A 88 -33.75 -10.92 -14.06
CA GLN A 88 -34.65 -9.83 -14.37
C GLN A 88 -34.06 -8.92 -15.47
N ALA A 89 -34.94 -8.33 -16.29
CA ALA A 89 -34.53 -7.32 -17.25
C ALA A 89 -34.06 -6.05 -16.50
N LEU A 90 -32.93 -5.51 -16.95
CA LEU A 90 -32.43 -4.22 -16.51
C LEU A 90 -32.59 -3.18 -17.62
N PRO A 91 -32.67 -1.88 -17.32
CA PRO A 91 -32.54 -0.81 -18.30
C PRO A 91 -31.18 -0.90 -19.01
N ASP A 92 -30.97 -0.07 -20.05
CA ASP A 92 -29.80 -0.18 -20.91
C ASP A 92 -28.47 -0.19 -20.18
N ARG A 93 -28.25 0.73 -19.24
CA ARG A 93 -27.05 0.75 -18.40
C ARG A 93 -27.38 1.27 -17.01
N VAL A 94 -26.90 0.58 -15.99
CA VAL A 94 -26.99 0.99 -14.58
C VAL A 94 -25.66 1.61 -14.18
N ARG A 95 -25.72 2.86 -13.73
CA ARG A 95 -24.55 3.62 -13.32
C ARG A 95 -24.79 4.34 -12.00
N ALA A 96 -23.80 4.34 -11.14
CA ALA A 96 -23.70 5.22 -9.98
C ALA A 96 -22.25 5.70 -9.85
N CYS A 97 -22.04 6.87 -9.28
CA CYS A 97 -20.72 7.51 -9.22
C CYS A 97 -20.26 7.73 -7.78
N TYR A 98 -18.94 7.82 -7.62
CA TYR A 98 -18.32 8.16 -6.34
C TYR A 98 -18.66 9.58 -5.89
N PRO A 99 -18.72 9.87 -4.59
CA PRO A 99 -18.63 11.24 -4.10
C PRO A 99 -17.24 11.82 -4.35
N PHE A 100 -17.14 13.13 -4.45
CA PHE A 100 -15.88 13.86 -4.49
C PHE A 100 -15.79 14.87 -3.35
N VAL A 101 -14.56 15.25 -3.00
CA VAL A 101 -14.24 16.46 -2.24
C VAL A 101 -13.40 17.38 -3.11
N ARG A 102 -13.72 18.67 -3.06
CA ARG A 102 -13.08 19.72 -3.86
C ARG A 102 -12.78 20.93 -3.00
N ILE A 103 -11.66 21.61 -3.29
CA ILE A 103 -11.33 22.91 -2.73
C ILE A 103 -10.84 23.84 -3.85
N ARG A 104 -11.25 25.09 -3.79
CA ARG A 104 -10.74 26.15 -4.66
C ARG A 104 -10.00 27.18 -3.83
N THR A 105 -8.75 27.44 -4.20
CA THR A 105 -7.91 28.44 -3.54
C THR A 105 -7.49 29.53 -4.54
N GLU A 106 -7.45 30.78 -4.10
CA GLU A 106 -7.04 31.93 -4.93
C GLU A 106 -5.63 32.42 -4.55
N THR A 107 -5.16 32.02 -3.37
CA THR A 107 -3.88 32.45 -2.82
C THR A 107 -3.05 31.28 -2.35
N VAL A 108 -1.73 31.46 -2.31
CA VAL A 108 -0.84 30.51 -1.65
C VAL A 108 -1.13 30.53 -0.15
N ALA A 109 -1.44 29.38 0.43
CA ALA A 109 -1.63 29.27 1.86
C ALA A 109 -0.33 29.65 2.59
N ARG A 110 -0.43 30.48 3.64
CA ARG A 110 0.66 30.70 4.58
C ARG A 110 0.74 29.50 5.53
N ALA A 111 1.17 28.37 4.98
CA ALA A 111 1.22 27.13 5.71
C ALA A 111 2.32 27.18 6.78
N ASP A 112 2.02 26.66 7.97
CA ASP A 112 3.08 26.35 8.92
C ASP A 112 3.97 25.25 8.31
N SER A 113 5.22 25.59 8.00
CA SER A 113 6.17 24.65 7.39
C SER A 113 6.44 23.40 8.25
N ARG A 114 6.00 23.39 9.49
CA ARG A 114 6.05 22.24 10.41
C ARG A 114 4.94 21.22 10.15
N LEU A 115 3.85 21.63 9.51
CA LEU A 115 2.77 20.72 9.17
C LEU A 115 3.14 19.90 7.93
N SER A 116 2.78 18.63 7.92
CA SER A 116 3.12 17.72 6.83
C SER A 116 2.03 17.61 5.78
N TYR A 117 0.78 17.78 6.18
CA TYR A 117 -0.41 17.55 5.34
C TYR A 117 -1.45 18.66 5.52
N GLY A 118 -2.49 18.62 4.67
CA GLY A 118 -3.62 19.54 4.76
C GLY A 118 -3.44 20.83 4.00
N PHE A 119 -2.47 20.93 3.07
CA PHE A 119 -2.42 22.07 2.16
C PHE A 119 -2.23 21.69 0.73
N VAL A 120 -2.77 22.52 -0.14
CA VAL A 120 -2.51 22.49 -1.58
C VAL A 120 -1.35 23.43 -1.92
N ALA A 121 -0.60 23.07 -2.97
CA ALA A 121 0.67 23.73 -3.31
C ALA A 121 0.53 25.19 -3.78
N GLY A 122 -0.66 25.62 -4.21
CA GLY A 122 -0.87 26.97 -4.73
C GLY A 122 -2.31 27.29 -5.08
N PRO A 123 -2.57 28.41 -5.76
CA PRO A 123 -3.89 28.74 -6.27
C PRO A 123 -4.36 27.72 -7.31
N GLY A 124 -5.63 27.36 -7.28
CA GLY A 124 -6.20 26.42 -8.24
C GLY A 124 -7.43 25.69 -7.74
N LEU A 125 -7.86 24.74 -8.55
CA LEU A 125 -8.91 23.79 -8.23
C LEU A 125 -8.27 22.45 -7.90
N PHE A 126 -8.62 21.87 -6.75
CA PHE A 126 -8.10 20.60 -6.28
C PHE A 126 -9.26 19.67 -5.94
N GLU A 127 -9.16 18.41 -6.35
CA GLU A 127 -10.26 17.45 -6.19
C GLU A 127 -9.73 16.03 -5.99
N THR A 128 -10.49 15.20 -5.28
CA THR A 128 -10.33 13.75 -5.28
C THR A 128 -11.67 13.07 -5.09
N THR A 129 -11.80 11.85 -5.62
CA THR A 129 -12.94 10.98 -5.38
C THR A 129 -12.75 10.20 -4.08
N LEU A 130 -13.85 9.91 -3.39
CA LEU A 130 -13.85 9.25 -2.08
C LEU A 130 -14.63 7.92 -2.14
N THR A 131 -14.16 6.94 -1.36
CA THR A 131 -14.81 5.64 -1.25
C THR A 131 -14.82 5.16 0.21
N ARG A 132 -15.61 4.14 0.53
CA ARG A 132 -15.66 3.45 1.82
C ARG A 132 -15.64 4.42 3.02
N PRO A 133 -16.62 5.33 3.11
CA PRO A 133 -16.69 6.26 4.25
C PRO A 133 -16.95 5.57 5.60
N ASP A 134 -17.36 4.30 5.60
CA ASP A 134 -17.41 3.42 6.75
C ASP A 134 -16.00 3.11 7.29
N LEU A 135 -15.06 2.78 6.43
CA LEU A 135 -13.67 2.44 6.76
C LEU A 135 -12.82 3.70 7.02
N TYR A 136 -13.01 4.75 6.22
CA TYR A 136 -12.16 5.95 6.21
C TYR A 136 -12.75 7.17 6.94
N ALA A 137 -13.81 7.01 7.74
CA ALA A 137 -14.51 8.14 8.37
C ALA A 137 -13.57 9.08 9.14
N ASN A 138 -12.78 8.53 10.05
CA ASN A 138 -11.85 9.31 10.88
C ASN A 138 -10.76 9.99 10.05
N TYR A 139 -10.25 9.27 9.03
CA TYR A 139 -9.27 9.81 8.10
C TYR A 139 -9.86 10.99 7.31
N TYR A 140 -11.02 10.85 6.70
CA TYR A 140 -11.66 11.93 5.94
C TYR A 140 -11.99 13.14 6.81
N ALA A 141 -12.56 12.93 7.99
CA ALA A 141 -12.84 14.02 8.91
C ALA A 141 -11.57 14.82 9.28
N GLU A 142 -10.45 14.13 9.50
CA GLU A 142 -9.17 14.78 9.77
C GLU A 142 -8.64 15.55 8.56
N GLN A 143 -8.69 14.96 7.36
CA GLN A 143 -8.24 15.66 6.14
C GLN A 143 -9.10 16.89 5.83
N PHE A 144 -10.43 16.80 6.01
CA PHE A 144 -11.33 17.94 5.83
C PHE A 144 -11.04 19.04 6.85
N ARG A 145 -10.86 18.68 8.12
CA ARG A 145 -10.49 19.63 9.18
C ARG A 145 -9.18 20.36 8.86
N LEU A 146 -8.18 19.63 8.37
CA LEU A 146 -6.89 20.23 7.98
C LEU A 146 -7.04 21.19 6.80
N LEU A 147 -7.80 20.83 5.75
CA LEU A 147 -8.06 21.72 4.62
C LEU A 147 -8.75 23.02 5.06
N LEU A 148 -9.84 22.90 5.79
CA LEU A 148 -10.61 24.05 6.30
C LEU A 148 -9.74 24.97 7.16
N LYS A 149 -8.98 24.39 8.09
CA LYS A 149 -8.10 25.12 9.00
C LYS A 149 -6.98 25.87 8.26
N ASN A 150 -6.36 25.20 7.29
CA ASN A 150 -5.14 25.73 6.67
C ASN A 150 -5.42 26.74 5.55
N HIS A 151 -6.56 26.61 4.86
CA HIS A 151 -6.90 27.47 3.74
C HIS A 151 -7.98 28.52 4.08
N GLY A 152 -8.79 28.31 5.12
CA GLY A 152 -9.86 29.24 5.50
C GLY A 152 -10.95 29.38 4.44
N VAL A 153 -11.14 28.36 3.59
CA VAL A 153 -12.16 28.34 2.53
C VAL A 153 -12.99 27.07 2.66
N SER A 154 -14.27 27.16 2.29
CA SER A 154 -15.19 26.00 2.34
C SER A 154 -14.74 24.90 1.40
N ILE A 155 -14.95 23.65 1.79
CA ILE A 155 -14.84 22.49 0.90
C ILE A 155 -16.16 22.22 0.19
N GLU A 156 -16.11 21.66 -1.02
CA GLU A 156 -17.28 21.27 -1.80
C GLU A 156 -17.39 19.75 -1.85
N ILE A 157 -18.59 19.22 -1.58
CA ILE A 157 -18.92 17.78 -1.67
C ILE A 157 -20.06 17.61 -2.67
N GLY A 158 -19.98 16.61 -3.52
CA GLY A 158 -21.02 16.27 -4.50
C GLY A 158 -20.78 14.92 -5.17
N THR A 159 -21.65 14.56 -6.12
CA THR A 159 -21.47 13.36 -6.92
C THR A 159 -20.48 13.63 -8.06
N SER A 160 -19.43 12.83 -8.17
CA SER A 160 -18.42 12.93 -9.23
C SER A 160 -18.94 12.39 -10.56
N THR A 161 -18.12 12.51 -11.61
CA THR A 161 -18.35 11.85 -12.89
C THR A 161 -17.71 10.47 -12.97
N GLN A 162 -16.94 10.07 -11.95
CA GLN A 162 -16.25 8.78 -11.91
C GLN A 162 -17.22 7.68 -11.47
N PRO A 163 -17.53 6.70 -12.36
CA PRO A 163 -18.45 5.63 -12.02
C PRO A 163 -17.83 4.66 -11.02
N ILE A 164 -18.69 4.09 -10.16
CA ILE A 164 -18.34 2.99 -9.28
C ILE A 164 -18.46 1.69 -10.08
N PRO A 165 -17.36 0.94 -10.31
CA PRO A 165 -17.44 -0.39 -10.91
C PRO A 165 -18.33 -1.31 -10.08
N VAL A 166 -19.23 -2.04 -10.73
CA VAL A 166 -20.20 -2.91 -10.02
C VAL A 166 -19.53 -3.93 -9.10
N HIS A 167 -18.33 -4.37 -9.44
CA HIS A 167 -17.51 -5.29 -8.63
C HIS A 167 -17.21 -4.73 -7.23
N PHE A 168 -17.07 -3.42 -7.10
CA PHE A 168 -16.74 -2.75 -5.83
C PHE A 168 -17.98 -2.42 -4.99
N SER A 169 -19.19 -2.68 -5.51
CA SER A 169 -20.43 -2.54 -4.75
C SER A 169 -20.80 -3.80 -3.95
N LEU A 170 -20.10 -4.93 -4.16
CA LEU A 170 -20.39 -6.20 -3.51
C LEU A 170 -20.13 -6.13 -2.00
N ALA A 171 -21.05 -6.72 -1.21
CA ALA A 171 -20.83 -6.92 0.21
C ALA A 171 -19.94 -8.16 0.45
N GLU A 172 -19.39 -8.26 1.65
CA GLU A 172 -18.48 -9.37 2.04
C GLU A 172 -19.08 -10.77 1.82
N ASN A 173 -20.38 -10.90 1.97
CA ASN A 173 -21.11 -12.17 1.86
C ASN A 173 -21.73 -12.41 0.48
N ASP A 174 -21.56 -11.49 -0.47
CA ASP A 174 -22.08 -11.65 -1.82
C ASP A 174 -21.14 -12.56 -2.64
N HIS A 175 -21.35 -13.86 -2.56
CA HIS A 175 -20.62 -14.87 -3.33
C HIS A 175 -21.29 -15.03 -4.71
N LEU A 176 -20.85 -14.26 -5.69
CA LEU A 176 -21.38 -14.35 -7.07
C LEU A 176 -20.65 -15.37 -7.94
N GLU A 177 -19.48 -15.87 -7.49
CA GLU A 177 -18.72 -16.90 -8.20
C GLU A 177 -19.53 -18.21 -8.26
N GLY A 178 -19.89 -18.63 -9.47
CA GLY A 178 -20.73 -19.80 -9.72
C GLY A 178 -22.23 -19.51 -9.92
N SER A 179 -22.71 -18.34 -9.52
CA SER A 179 -24.13 -17.95 -9.70
C SER A 179 -24.40 -17.25 -11.03
N ILE A 180 -23.38 -16.85 -11.78
CA ILE A 180 -23.51 -16.14 -13.05
C ILE A 180 -23.00 -17.03 -14.17
N SER A 181 -23.89 -17.36 -15.15
CA SER A 181 -23.49 -18.12 -16.33
C SER A 181 -22.47 -17.37 -17.20
N PRO A 182 -21.65 -18.05 -18.02
CA PRO A 182 -20.69 -17.38 -18.91
C PRO A 182 -21.33 -16.35 -19.82
N GLU A 183 -22.53 -16.63 -20.37
CA GLU A 183 -23.28 -15.71 -21.23
C GLU A 183 -23.67 -14.44 -20.47
N ARG A 184 -24.11 -14.56 -19.21
CA ARG A 184 -24.44 -13.41 -18.37
C ARG A 184 -23.23 -12.59 -17.97
N ARG A 185 -22.07 -13.20 -17.80
CA ARG A 185 -20.83 -12.45 -17.56
C ARG A 185 -20.49 -11.54 -18.74
N LEU A 186 -20.75 -11.98 -19.96
CA LEU A 186 -20.57 -11.13 -21.13
C LEU A 186 -21.55 -9.95 -21.13
N LEU A 187 -22.80 -10.19 -20.78
CA LEU A 187 -23.83 -9.13 -20.69
C LEU A 187 -23.57 -8.12 -19.55
N MET A 188 -22.78 -8.47 -18.52
CA MET A 188 -22.43 -7.50 -17.47
C MET A 188 -21.73 -6.26 -18.04
N ARG A 189 -20.91 -6.40 -19.09
CA ARG A 189 -20.20 -5.30 -19.72
C ARG A 189 -21.13 -4.27 -20.34
N ASP A 190 -22.28 -4.72 -20.81
CA ASP A 190 -23.28 -3.87 -21.45
C ASP A 190 -24.17 -3.17 -20.42
N ARG A 191 -24.31 -3.76 -19.23
CA ARG A 191 -25.27 -3.33 -18.21
C ARG A 191 -24.64 -2.53 -17.06
N PHE A 192 -23.34 -2.68 -16.81
CA PHE A 192 -22.65 -2.04 -15.68
C PHE A 192 -21.32 -1.43 -16.10
N ASP A 193 -20.85 -0.46 -15.33
CA ASP A 193 -19.48 -0.01 -15.40
C ASP A 193 -18.57 -1.05 -14.75
N LEU A 194 -17.47 -1.38 -15.43
CA LEU A 194 -16.45 -2.33 -14.98
C LEU A 194 -15.19 -1.59 -14.55
N PRO A 195 -14.27 -2.23 -13.81
CA PRO A 195 -13.00 -1.63 -13.45
C PRO A 195 -12.23 -1.14 -14.68
N ASP A 196 -11.86 0.13 -14.67
CA ASP A 196 -11.01 0.75 -15.69
C ASP A 196 -9.59 0.88 -15.13
N LEU A 197 -8.64 0.12 -15.69
CA LEU A 197 -7.25 0.13 -15.23
C LEU A 197 -6.58 1.49 -15.42
N ALA A 198 -6.98 2.27 -16.41
CA ALA A 198 -6.43 3.61 -16.63
C ALA A 198 -6.83 4.62 -15.54
N ALA A 199 -7.95 4.36 -14.83
CA ALA A 199 -8.38 5.18 -13.67
C ALA A 199 -7.79 4.70 -12.34
N MET A 200 -6.94 3.67 -12.35
CA MET A 200 -6.38 3.01 -11.16
C MET A 200 -4.85 2.99 -11.15
N ASP A 201 -4.19 3.81 -11.98
CA ASP A 201 -2.74 3.93 -11.98
C ASP A 201 -2.21 4.65 -10.73
N ASP A 202 -0.90 4.57 -10.51
CA ASP A 202 -0.18 5.22 -9.42
C ASP A 202 0.55 6.51 -9.87
N GLY A 203 0.14 7.13 -10.98
CA GLY A 203 0.81 8.31 -11.54
C GLY A 203 0.92 9.48 -10.57
N ILE A 204 -0.12 9.68 -9.72
CA ILE A 204 -0.10 10.72 -8.69
C ILE A 204 0.96 10.40 -7.63
N ALA A 205 0.99 9.16 -7.14
CA ALA A 205 1.96 8.71 -6.13
C ALA A 205 3.41 8.75 -6.66
N ASN A 206 3.60 8.39 -7.93
CA ASN A 206 4.89 8.41 -8.61
C ASN A 206 5.36 9.82 -9.02
N GLY A 207 4.48 10.83 -8.94
CA GLY A 207 4.78 12.20 -9.39
C GLY A 207 4.84 12.34 -10.92
N THR A 208 4.26 11.41 -11.66
CA THR A 208 4.22 11.42 -13.13
C THR A 208 2.88 11.92 -13.69
N TYR A 209 1.86 12.06 -12.82
CA TYR A 209 0.57 12.61 -13.22
C TYR A 209 0.66 14.11 -13.52
N VAL A 210 0.18 14.51 -14.68
CA VAL A 210 0.07 15.90 -15.11
C VAL A 210 -1.39 16.21 -15.41
N PRO A 211 -2.05 17.12 -14.65
CA PRO A 211 -3.41 17.54 -14.93
C PRO A 211 -3.50 18.18 -16.33
N ARG A 212 -4.55 17.86 -17.09
CA ARG A 212 -4.83 18.55 -18.35
C ARG A 212 -5.31 19.98 -18.07
N SER A 213 -5.23 20.83 -19.07
CA SER A 213 -5.74 22.21 -18.95
C SER A 213 -7.22 22.22 -18.56
N GLY A 214 -7.54 22.83 -17.42
CA GLY A 214 -8.90 22.90 -16.88
C GLY A 214 -9.33 21.73 -15.98
N GLU A 215 -8.49 20.71 -15.82
CA GLU A 215 -8.73 19.66 -14.82
C GLU A 215 -8.29 20.12 -13.42
N ALA A 216 -8.96 19.57 -12.40
CA ALA A 216 -8.55 19.80 -11.01
C ALA A 216 -7.24 19.06 -10.69
N HIS A 217 -6.41 19.66 -9.85
CA HIS A 217 -5.23 18.98 -9.30
C HIS A 217 -5.64 17.92 -8.26
N PRO A 218 -4.88 16.85 -8.08
CA PRO A 218 -5.22 15.81 -7.11
C PRO A 218 -5.08 16.29 -5.65
N LEU A 219 -6.03 15.92 -4.79
CA LEU A 219 -5.95 16.13 -3.34
C LEU A 219 -5.35 14.93 -2.59
N ALA A 220 -5.43 13.73 -3.15
CA ALA A 220 -4.97 12.48 -2.53
C ALA A 220 -4.07 11.70 -3.47
N LEU A 221 -3.23 10.81 -2.91
CA LEU A 221 -2.34 9.92 -3.70
C LEU A 221 -3.10 8.90 -4.54
N PHE A 222 -4.28 8.49 -4.07
CA PHE A 222 -5.07 7.44 -4.69
C PHE A 222 -6.48 7.94 -5.02
N THR A 223 -6.96 7.59 -6.21
CA THR A 223 -8.36 7.77 -6.60
C THR A 223 -9.24 6.71 -5.94
N ALA A 224 -10.55 6.96 -5.79
CA ALA A 224 -11.48 5.99 -5.22
C ALA A 224 -11.46 4.62 -5.94
N PRO A 225 -11.45 4.53 -7.28
CA PRO A 225 -11.31 3.23 -7.97
C PRO A 225 -10.02 2.49 -7.61
N ARG A 226 -8.89 3.22 -7.45
CA ARG A 226 -7.60 2.63 -7.06
C ARG A 226 -7.64 2.07 -5.64
N VAL A 227 -8.32 2.78 -4.73
CA VAL A 227 -8.53 2.32 -3.35
C VAL A 227 -9.38 1.03 -3.35
N ASP A 228 -10.54 1.05 -3.99
CA ASP A 228 -11.45 -0.10 -4.01
C ASP A 228 -10.81 -1.33 -4.63
N TYR A 229 -10.06 -1.17 -5.72
CA TYR A 229 -9.29 -2.26 -6.33
C TYR A 229 -8.32 -2.88 -5.32
N SER A 230 -7.59 -2.04 -4.58
CA SER A 230 -6.66 -2.53 -3.56
C SER A 230 -7.34 -3.25 -2.41
N LEU A 231 -8.45 -2.73 -1.89
CA LEU A 231 -9.20 -3.38 -0.81
C LEU A 231 -9.70 -4.77 -1.23
N HIS A 232 -10.17 -4.90 -2.46
CA HIS A 232 -10.54 -6.20 -3.04
C HIS A 232 -9.37 -7.17 -3.13
N ARG A 233 -8.20 -6.69 -3.57
CA ARG A 233 -6.98 -7.51 -3.69
C ARG A 233 -6.42 -7.89 -2.33
N LEU A 234 -6.49 -7.01 -1.33
CA LEU A 234 -6.08 -7.33 0.03
C LEU A 234 -6.82 -8.53 0.58
N ARG A 235 -8.16 -8.52 0.51
CA ARG A 235 -8.96 -9.67 0.96
C ARG A 235 -8.57 -10.96 0.25
N HIS A 236 -8.36 -10.90 -1.07
CA HIS A 236 -7.95 -12.06 -1.86
C HIS A 236 -6.59 -12.62 -1.43
N TYR A 237 -5.60 -11.75 -1.24
CA TYR A 237 -4.24 -12.18 -0.91
C TYR A 237 -4.06 -12.59 0.55
N THR A 238 -4.76 -11.92 1.47
CA THR A 238 -4.51 -12.06 2.90
C THR A 238 -5.52 -12.94 3.63
N GLY A 239 -6.70 -13.16 3.01
CA GLY A 239 -7.79 -13.91 3.62
C GLY A 239 -8.46 -13.20 4.78
N THR A 240 -8.21 -11.90 4.96
CA THR A 240 -8.85 -11.05 5.97
C THR A 240 -9.42 -9.80 5.33
N VAL A 241 -10.47 -9.26 5.93
CA VAL A 241 -11.10 -8.03 5.44
C VAL A 241 -10.28 -6.80 5.86
N PRO A 242 -10.33 -5.70 5.07
CA PRO A 242 -9.57 -4.48 5.34
C PRO A 242 -9.80 -3.86 6.71
N GLU A 243 -10.98 -4.05 7.29
CA GLU A 243 -11.41 -3.51 8.58
C GLU A 243 -10.57 -4.03 9.75
N HIS A 244 -9.90 -5.17 9.60
CA HIS A 244 -9.03 -5.73 10.64
C HIS A 244 -7.61 -5.18 10.61
N PHE A 245 -7.20 -4.56 9.50
CA PHE A 245 -5.85 -4.03 9.37
C PHE A 245 -5.58 -2.92 10.39
N GLN A 246 -4.37 -2.93 10.93
CA GLN A 246 -3.91 -2.00 11.94
C GLN A 246 -2.88 -1.04 11.36
N ASN A 247 -2.69 0.10 12.02
CA ASN A 247 -1.82 1.18 11.55
C ASN A 247 -0.32 0.83 11.56
N PHE A 248 0.09 -0.23 12.25
CA PHE A 248 1.46 -0.73 12.22
C PHE A 248 1.50 -2.09 11.56
N VAL A 249 2.32 -2.22 10.51
CA VAL A 249 2.40 -3.45 9.72
C VAL A 249 3.79 -4.05 9.84
N LEU A 250 3.86 -5.33 10.19
CA LEU A 250 5.07 -6.13 10.16
C LEU A 250 5.02 -7.07 8.96
N PHE A 251 6.02 -7.01 8.10
CA PHE A 251 6.19 -7.95 7.00
C PHE A 251 7.23 -9.01 7.36
N THR A 252 6.99 -10.23 6.93
CA THR A 252 7.95 -11.32 6.97
C THR A 252 7.79 -12.23 5.77
N ASN A 253 8.86 -12.91 5.38
CA ASN A 253 8.84 -13.92 4.32
C ASN A 253 8.99 -15.35 4.85
N TYR A 254 8.96 -15.54 6.19
CA TYR A 254 9.15 -16.83 6.83
C TYR A 254 7.98 -17.25 7.71
N GLN A 255 7.50 -18.48 7.53
CA GLN A 255 6.40 -19.03 8.32
C GLN A 255 6.70 -19.09 9.82
N PHE A 256 7.95 -19.28 10.21
CA PHE A 256 8.35 -19.33 11.63
C PHE A 256 7.96 -18.09 12.43
N TYR A 257 8.04 -16.90 11.82
CA TYR A 257 7.58 -15.66 12.49
C TYR A 257 6.08 -15.66 12.69
N ILE A 258 5.33 -16.17 11.72
CA ILE A 258 3.88 -16.28 11.81
C ILE A 258 3.49 -17.25 12.92
N ASP A 259 4.17 -18.39 13.01
CA ASP A 259 3.90 -19.40 14.05
C ASP A 259 4.13 -18.83 15.46
N GLU A 260 5.19 -18.04 15.64
CA GLU A 260 5.44 -17.35 16.90
C GLU A 260 4.46 -16.21 17.17
N PHE A 261 4.06 -15.47 16.12
CA PHE A 261 3.03 -14.42 16.25
C PHE A 261 1.65 -14.99 16.61
N ILE A 262 1.29 -16.17 16.07
CA ILE A 262 0.06 -16.86 16.44
C ILE A 262 0.10 -17.28 17.93
N LYS A 263 1.21 -17.88 18.39
CA LYS A 263 1.37 -18.25 19.81
C LYS A 263 1.27 -17.01 20.72
N LEU A 264 1.92 -15.92 20.31
CA LEU A 264 1.83 -14.65 21.01
C LEU A 264 0.41 -14.12 21.04
N GLY A 265 -0.29 -14.12 19.90
CA GLY A 265 -1.68 -13.66 19.79
C GLY A 265 -2.60 -14.40 20.76
N HIS A 266 -2.51 -15.71 20.83
CA HIS A 266 -3.30 -16.50 21.79
C HIS A 266 -2.92 -16.21 23.23
N ARG A 267 -1.63 -16.02 23.54
CA ARG A 267 -1.15 -15.65 24.90
C ARG A 267 -1.68 -14.29 25.31
N VAL A 268 -1.62 -13.30 24.43
CA VAL A 268 -2.12 -11.94 24.65
C VAL A 268 -3.64 -11.91 24.82
N MET A 269 -4.38 -12.75 24.11
CA MET A 269 -5.84 -12.89 24.28
C MET A 269 -6.23 -13.58 25.58
N ALA A 270 -5.38 -14.45 26.11
CA ALA A 270 -5.63 -15.09 27.41
C ALA A 270 -5.41 -14.13 28.60
N ASP A 271 -4.67 -13.05 28.41
CA ASP A 271 -4.43 -12.03 29.45
C ASP A 271 -5.56 -10.99 29.47
N PRO A 272 -6.39 -10.93 30.55
CA PRO A 272 -7.45 -9.93 30.66
C PRO A 272 -6.93 -8.48 30.76
N ALA A 273 -5.66 -8.26 31.11
CA ALA A 273 -5.04 -6.94 31.18
C ALA A 273 -4.42 -6.49 29.87
N SER A 274 -4.47 -7.32 28.81
CA SER A 274 -3.96 -6.99 27.50
C SER A 274 -4.56 -5.70 26.95
N GLU A 275 -3.75 -4.89 26.30
CA GLU A 275 -4.20 -3.69 25.57
C GLU A 275 -4.86 -4.01 24.21
N TYR A 276 -4.70 -5.24 23.71
CA TYR A 276 -5.33 -5.70 22.48
C TYR A 276 -6.71 -6.29 22.75
N GLU A 277 -7.68 -6.01 21.86
CA GLU A 277 -9.05 -6.46 22.01
C GLU A 277 -9.34 -7.80 21.34
N THR A 278 -8.76 -7.99 20.14
CA THR A 278 -8.95 -9.23 19.37
C THR A 278 -7.66 -9.67 18.69
N PHE A 279 -7.56 -10.97 18.46
CA PHE A 279 -6.61 -11.57 17.55
C PHE A 279 -7.39 -12.16 16.37
N VAL A 280 -7.13 -11.64 15.15
CA VAL A 280 -7.81 -12.04 13.93
C VAL A 280 -6.86 -12.81 13.02
N GLN A 281 -7.33 -13.92 12.48
CA GLN A 281 -6.58 -14.83 11.61
C GLN A 281 -7.26 -14.94 10.24
N PRO A 282 -6.59 -15.50 9.20
CA PRO A 282 -7.18 -15.73 7.89
C PRO A 282 -8.54 -16.45 7.96
N GLY A 283 -9.48 -16.00 7.12
CA GLY A 283 -10.88 -16.38 7.21
C GLY A 283 -11.69 -15.56 8.20
N ASN A 284 -11.13 -14.46 8.69
CA ASN A 284 -11.72 -13.58 9.71
C ASN A 284 -12.04 -14.32 11.02
N VAL A 285 -11.22 -15.32 11.38
CA VAL A 285 -11.36 -16.05 12.63
C VAL A 285 -10.93 -15.14 13.78
N ILE A 286 -11.86 -14.79 14.65
CA ILE A 286 -11.66 -13.80 15.73
C ILE A 286 -11.56 -14.51 17.07
N SER A 287 -10.45 -14.30 17.78
CA SER A 287 -10.29 -14.61 19.20
C SER A 287 -10.32 -13.32 20.01
N ARG A 288 -11.18 -13.25 21.03
CA ARG A 288 -11.29 -12.07 21.90
C ARG A 288 -10.46 -12.22 23.16
N ARG A 289 -10.06 -11.06 23.71
CA ARG A 289 -9.42 -10.99 25.01
C ARG A 289 -10.31 -11.61 26.09
N SER A 290 -9.69 -12.37 26.99
CA SER A 290 -10.37 -13.00 28.13
C SER A 290 -11.20 -11.99 28.92
N GLY A 291 -12.43 -12.39 29.28
CA GLY A 291 -13.40 -11.53 29.98
C GLY A 291 -14.24 -10.61 29.10
N GLN A 292 -13.98 -10.54 27.79
CA GLN A 292 -14.84 -9.79 26.87
C GLN A 292 -15.96 -10.67 26.28
N PRO A 293 -17.21 -10.13 26.17
CA PRO A 293 -18.30 -10.89 25.55
C PRO A 293 -18.05 -11.06 24.05
N ALA A 294 -18.46 -12.22 23.52
CA ALA A 294 -18.50 -12.45 22.08
C ALA A 294 -19.50 -11.48 21.43
N ARG A 295 -19.14 -10.96 20.25
CA ARG A 295 -20.05 -10.14 19.43
C ARG A 295 -20.66 -10.99 18.32
N PRO A 296 -21.86 -10.66 17.82
CA PRO A 296 -22.51 -11.46 16.77
C PRO A 296 -21.62 -11.71 15.53
N GLY A 297 -20.76 -10.75 15.16
CA GLY A 297 -19.83 -10.87 14.02
C GLY A 297 -18.69 -11.86 14.22
N ASP A 298 -18.34 -12.24 15.45
CA ASP A 298 -17.23 -13.15 15.74
C ASP A 298 -17.49 -14.59 15.26
N ALA A 299 -18.77 -14.95 15.13
CA ALA A 299 -19.19 -16.30 14.72
C ALA A 299 -19.08 -16.56 13.22
N TYR A 300 -18.81 -15.56 12.39
CA TYR A 300 -18.80 -15.69 10.93
C TYR A 300 -17.43 -16.06 10.35
N GLY A 301 -16.37 -15.96 11.15
CA GLY A 301 -15.03 -16.34 10.71
C GLY A 301 -14.88 -17.86 10.59
N VAL A 302 -14.43 -18.31 9.41
CA VAL A 302 -14.15 -19.72 9.14
C VAL A 302 -12.73 -19.85 8.64
N ALA A 303 -11.92 -20.66 9.33
CA ALA A 303 -10.56 -20.93 8.90
C ALA A 303 -10.56 -21.53 7.48
N PRO A 304 -9.81 -20.95 6.52
CA PRO A 304 -9.79 -21.45 5.16
C PRO A 304 -9.11 -22.83 5.12
N PRO A 305 -9.56 -23.76 4.24
CA PRO A 305 -8.96 -25.08 4.11
C PRO A 305 -7.51 -25.02 3.59
N ARG A 306 -7.16 -23.92 2.93
CA ARG A 306 -5.80 -23.57 2.53
C ARG A 306 -5.56 -22.10 2.85
N LEU A 307 -4.40 -21.82 3.40
CA LEU A 307 -4.01 -20.42 3.63
C LEU A 307 -3.95 -19.65 2.29
N PRO A 308 -4.36 -18.39 2.28
CA PRO A 308 -4.16 -17.50 1.15
C PRO A 308 -2.66 -17.30 0.88
N GLN A 309 -2.35 -16.68 -0.26
CA GLN A 309 -0.96 -16.54 -0.72
C GLN A 309 -0.10 -15.71 0.26
N MET A 310 -0.68 -14.69 0.89
CA MET A 310 -0.01 -13.75 1.79
C MET A 310 -0.86 -13.56 3.06
N PRO A 311 -1.01 -14.59 3.90
CA PRO A 311 -1.93 -14.55 5.03
C PRO A 311 -1.57 -13.42 6.01
N ALA A 312 -2.59 -12.67 6.44
CA ALA A 312 -2.46 -11.61 7.42
C ALA A 312 -3.10 -12.00 8.76
N TYR A 313 -2.48 -11.51 9.83
CA TYR A 313 -2.87 -11.74 11.22
C TYR A 313 -2.90 -10.40 11.94
N HIS A 314 -3.91 -10.15 12.78
CA HIS A 314 -4.11 -8.83 13.37
C HIS A 314 -4.29 -8.93 14.88
N LEU A 315 -3.46 -8.22 15.62
CA LEU A 315 -3.69 -7.85 17.02
C LEU A 315 -4.34 -6.47 17.05
N THR A 316 -5.64 -6.42 17.28
CA THR A 316 -6.41 -5.18 17.11
C THR A 316 -6.50 -4.36 18.38
N ARG A 317 -6.52 -3.03 18.20
CA ARG A 317 -6.82 -2.03 19.23
C ARG A 317 -8.00 -1.14 18.77
N PRO A 318 -8.75 -0.53 19.71
CA PRO A 318 -9.92 0.28 19.36
C PRO A 318 -9.64 1.45 18.41
N ASP A 319 -8.43 2.02 18.50
CA ASP A 319 -7.94 3.14 17.72
C ASP A 319 -7.18 2.73 16.46
N SER A 320 -7.25 1.44 16.10
CA SER A 320 -6.45 0.83 15.02
C SER A 320 -4.93 0.94 15.19
N SER A 321 -4.44 1.31 16.38
CA SER A 321 -2.99 1.38 16.68
C SER A 321 -2.35 0.03 17.01
N GLY A 322 -3.04 -1.07 16.74
CA GLY A 322 -2.56 -2.43 16.89
C GLY A 322 -1.52 -2.82 15.84
N ILE A 323 -1.33 -4.13 15.66
CA ILE A 323 -0.32 -4.69 14.77
C ILE A 323 -0.97 -5.62 13.75
N THR A 324 -0.71 -5.40 12.47
CA THR A 324 -0.94 -6.36 11.41
C THR A 324 0.37 -7.04 11.03
N MET A 325 0.41 -8.37 11.05
CA MET A 325 1.55 -9.14 10.56
C MET A 325 1.17 -9.91 9.29
N VAL A 326 1.99 -9.78 8.24
CA VAL A 326 1.73 -10.39 6.93
C VAL A 326 2.90 -11.28 6.54
N ASN A 327 2.61 -12.54 6.20
CA ASN A 327 3.57 -13.39 5.50
C ASN A 327 3.50 -13.10 4.01
N ILE A 328 4.48 -12.37 3.50
CA ILE A 328 4.50 -11.97 2.09
C ILE A 328 5.05 -13.04 1.15
N GLY A 329 5.60 -14.14 1.71
CA GLY A 329 6.38 -15.10 0.94
C GLY A 329 7.71 -14.50 0.47
N VAL A 330 8.44 -15.24 -0.35
CA VAL A 330 9.78 -14.84 -0.81
C VAL A 330 9.70 -14.13 -2.16
N GLY A 331 10.42 -13.02 -2.27
CA GLY A 331 10.70 -12.32 -3.52
C GLY A 331 10.11 -10.92 -3.63
N PRO A 332 10.77 -10.06 -4.42
CA PRO A 332 10.43 -8.64 -4.50
C PRO A 332 9.07 -8.40 -5.18
N ALA A 333 8.65 -9.25 -6.12
CA ALA A 333 7.32 -9.15 -6.73
C ALA A 333 6.18 -9.34 -5.72
N ASN A 334 6.36 -10.23 -4.74
CA ASN A 334 5.41 -10.41 -3.65
C ASN A 334 5.40 -9.19 -2.72
N ALA A 335 6.58 -8.68 -2.37
CA ALA A 335 6.74 -7.47 -1.57
C ALA A 335 6.06 -6.26 -2.24
N LYS A 336 6.26 -6.08 -3.57
CA LYS A 336 5.57 -5.05 -4.34
C LYS A 336 4.05 -5.22 -4.27
N THR A 337 3.56 -6.42 -4.60
CA THR A 337 2.11 -6.69 -4.66
C THR A 337 1.41 -6.32 -3.35
N ILE A 338 1.94 -6.78 -2.22
CA ILE A 338 1.25 -6.55 -0.94
C ILE A 338 1.36 -5.10 -0.47
N THR A 339 2.50 -4.45 -0.65
CA THR A 339 2.70 -3.07 -0.26
C THR A 339 1.92 -2.09 -1.15
N ASP A 340 1.77 -2.36 -2.46
CA ASP A 340 0.89 -1.61 -3.37
C ASP A 340 -0.56 -1.57 -2.85
N HIS A 341 -1.03 -2.67 -2.23
CA HIS A 341 -2.41 -2.75 -1.76
C HIS A 341 -2.58 -2.26 -0.31
N ILE A 342 -1.64 -2.53 0.59
CA ILE A 342 -1.72 -2.05 1.99
C ILE A 342 -1.58 -0.52 2.05
N ALA A 343 -0.85 0.10 1.12
CA ALA A 343 -0.63 1.53 1.10
C ALA A 343 -1.92 2.37 1.14
N VAL A 344 -3.02 1.89 0.53
CA VAL A 344 -4.31 2.61 0.52
C VAL A 344 -4.95 2.72 1.90
N LEU A 345 -4.59 1.83 2.83
CA LEU A 345 -5.04 1.87 4.23
C LEU A 345 -4.31 2.93 5.07
N ARG A 346 -3.30 3.60 4.48
CA ARG A 346 -2.54 4.69 5.13
C ARG A 346 -1.93 4.27 6.46
N PRO A 347 -1.17 3.15 6.56
CA PRO A 347 -0.55 2.75 7.81
C PRO A 347 0.43 3.82 8.31
N HIS A 348 0.57 3.90 9.63
CA HIS A 348 1.51 4.84 10.27
C HIS A 348 2.97 4.44 10.07
N ALA A 349 3.23 3.14 10.00
CA ALA A 349 4.53 2.60 9.62
C ALA A 349 4.42 1.13 9.20
N TRP A 350 5.37 0.70 8.39
CA TRP A 350 5.58 -0.73 8.13
C TRP A 350 7.06 -1.13 8.27
N LEU A 351 7.29 -2.31 8.82
CA LEU A 351 8.62 -2.82 9.10
C LEU A 351 8.80 -4.20 8.46
N MET A 352 9.96 -4.41 7.83
CA MET A 352 10.37 -5.74 7.38
C MET A 352 11.20 -6.42 8.46
N LEU A 353 10.75 -7.61 8.88
CA LEU A 353 11.44 -8.53 9.78
C LEU A 353 11.73 -9.83 9.05
N GLY A 354 12.98 -10.14 8.79
CA GLY A 354 13.34 -11.30 8.00
C GLY A 354 14.77 -11.75 8.24
N HIS A 355 15.24 -12.63 7.37
CA HIS A 355 16.61 -13.12 7.38
C HIS A 355 17.36 -12.60 6.17
N CYS A 356 18.69 -12.55 6.28
CA CYS A 356 19.56 -12.11 5.20
C CYS A 356 20.82 -12.98 5.12
N ALA A 357 21.44 -12.97 3.97
CA ALA A 357 22.83 -13.36 3.82
C ALA A 357 23.74 -12.23 4.33
N GLY A 358 24.61 -12.52 5.29
CA GLY A 358 25.64 -11.61 5.76
C GLY A 358 26.77 -11.47 4.74
N LEU A 359 27.10 -10.25 4.34
CA LEU A 359 28.08 -9.97 3.31
C LEU A 359 29.47 -9.62 3.87
N ARG A 360 29.63 -9.56 5.17
CA ARG A 360 30.89 -9.21 5.84
C ARG A 360 31.40 -10.36 6.68
N ASN A 361 32.70 -10.67 6.56
CA ASN A 361 33.31 -11.77 7.31
C ASN A 361 33.20 -11.57 8.84
N SER A 362 33.18 -10.32 9.31
CA SER A 362 33.07 -9.98 10.72
C SER A 362 31.67 -10.19 11.31
N GLN A 363 30.65 -10.47 10.51
CA GLN A 363 29.31 -10.82 11.01
C GLN A 363 29.27 -12.26 11.49
N GLN A 364 28.43 -12.51 12.47
CA GLN A 364 28.13 -13.84 12.97
C GLN A 364 26.68 -14.22 12.65
N LEU A 365 26.39 -15.51 12.59
CA LEU A 365 25.01 -16.00 12.48
C LEU A 365 24.23 -15.53 13.72
N GLY A 366 23.09 -14.91 13.48
CA GLY A 366 22.25 -14.31 14.53
C GLY A 366 22.52 -12.84 14.82
N ASP A 367 23.52 -12.22 14.18
CA ASP A 367 23.67 -10.76 14.21
C ASP A 367 22.45 -10.09 13.53
N TYR A 368 22.09 -8.92 14.02
CA TYR A 368 21.05 -8.09 13.40
C TYR A 368 21.66 -7.09 12.42
N VAL A 369 20.93 -6.82 11.36
CA VAL A 369 21.25 -5.78 10.37
C VAL A 369 20.11 -4.78 10.31
N LEU A 370 20.41 -3.55 10.72
CA LEU A 370 19.53 -2.40 10.60
C LEU A 370 19.84 -1.67 9.29
N ALA A 371 18.89 -1.70 8.37
CA ALA A 371 19.08 -1.05 7.06
C ALA A 371 19.02 0.47 7.18
N HIS A 372 20.09 1.18 6.79
CA HIS A 372 20.09 2.64 6.69
C HIS A 372 20.13 3.15 5.24
N ALA A 373 20.33 2.27 4.29
CA ALA A 373 20.23 2.53 2.85
C ALA A 373 19.85 1.22 2.13
N TYR A 374 19.27 1.35 0.96
CA TYR A 374 18.77 0.23 0.18
C TYR A 374 19.37 0.25 -1.23
N MET A 375 19.88 -0.89 -1.68
CA MET A 375 20.35 -1.11 -3.03
C MET A 375 19.34 -1.98 -3.79
N ARG A 376 18.73 -1.42 -4.82
CA ARG A 376 17.65 -2.06 -5.58
C ARG A 376 18.21 -2.88 -6.74
N GLU A 377 18.61 -4.11 -6.47
CA GLU A 377 18.99 -5.12 -7.47
C GLU A 377 17.79 -6.02 -7.83
N ASP A 378 16.61 -5.67 -7.35
CA ASP A 378 15.36 -6.39 -7.54
C ASP A 378 14.60 -5.97 -8.81
N HIS A 379 14.85 -4.77 -9.31
CA HIS A 379 14.35 -4.21 -10.58
C HIS A 379 12.81 -4.14 -10.74
N VAL A 380 12.02 -4.49 -9.71
CA VAL A 380 10.56 -4.58 -9.85
C VAL A 380 9.84 -3.22 -9.80
N LEU A 381 10.55 -2.16 -9.42
CA LEU A 381 10.02 -0.80 -9.32
C LEU A 381 10.76 0.21 -10.22
N ASP A 382 11.59 -0.25 -11.17
CA ASP A 382 12.43 0.66 -11.95
C ASP A 382 11.62 1.61 -12.85
N GLU A 383 10.45 1.18 -13.34
CA GLU A 383 9.52 2.01 -14.10
C GLU A 383 8.75 3.00 -13.21
N ASP A 384 8.37 2.58 -12.00
CA ASP A 384 7.62 3.40 -11.03
C ASP A 384 8.50 4.42 -10.32
N LEU A 385 9.75 4.04 -10.03
CA LEU A 385 10.72 4.82 -9.27
C LEU A 385 12.12 4.64 -9.84
N PRO A 386 12.63 5.59 -10.63
CA PRO A 386 13.94 5.50 -11.26
C PRO A 386 15.08 5.18 -10.29
N LEU A 387 16.10 4.42 -10.73
CA LEU A 387 17.22 3.99 -9.88
C LEU A 387 18.06 5.13 -9.29
N TRP A 388 18.04 6.31 -9.91
CA TRP A 388 18.76 7.48 -9.38
C TRP A 388 18.07 8.12 -8.17
N VAL A 389 16.81 7.74 -7.85
CA VAL A 389 16.13 8.21 -6.64
C VAL A 389 16.66 7.47 -5.42
N PRO A 390 17.30 8.16 -4.46
CA PRO A 390 17.77 7.53 -3.25
C PRO A 390 16.61 7.15 -2.34
N ILE A 391 16.71 6.00 -1.69
CA ILE A 391 15.76 5.56 -0.67
C ILE A 391 16.42 5.76 0.71
N PRO A 392 16.13 6.87 1.40
CA PRO A 392 16.78 7.18 2.67
C PRO A 392 16.19 6.35 3.81
N ALA A 393 16.98 6.04 4.81
CA ALA A 393 16.46 5.61 6.09
C ALA A 393 15.70 6.76 6.78
N LEU A 394 14.68 6.41 7.55
CA LEU A 394 13.89 7.36 8.34
C LEU A 394 14.41 7.36 9.78
N ALA A 395 14.83 8.53 10.26
CA ALA A 395 15.51 8.67 11.53
C ALA A 395 14.67 8.14 12.71
N GLU A 396 13.38 8.44 12.71
CA GLU A 396 12.42 8.03 13.74
C GLU A 396 12.34 6.49 13.83
N VAL A 397 12.27 5.83 12.67
CA VAL A 397 12.20 4.37 12.58
C VAL A 397 13.55 3.72 12.93
N GLN A 398 14.66 4.33 12.52
CA GLN A 398 16.02 3.85 12.89
C GLN A 398 16.22 3.86 14.40
N LEU A 399 15.88 4.97 15.06
CA LEU A 399 16.00 5.09 16.51
C LEU A 399 15.11 4.09 17.25
N ALA A 400 13.87 3.91 16.80
CA ALA A 400 12.95 2.95 17.40
C ALA A 400 13.46 1.50 17.26
N LEU A 401 13.99 1.11 16.11
CA LEU A 401 14.53 -0.22 15.87
C LEU A 401 15.81 -0.46 16.69
N GLU A 402 16.75 0.49 16.72
CA GLU A 402 17.98 0.37 17.53
C GLU A 402 17.67 0.25 19.01
N GLN A 403 16.77 1.11 19.52
CA GLN A 403 16.33 1.05 20.92
C GLN A 403 15.61 -0.26 21.24
N ALA A 404 14.77 -0.76 20.32
CA ALA A 404 14.08 -2.03 20.50
C ALA A 404 15.06 -3.21 20.60
N VAL A 405 16.13 -3.22 19.79
CA VAL A 405 17.20 -4.23 19.92
C VAL A 405 17.86 -4.12 21.30
N ALA A 406 18.23 -2.93 21.74
CA ALA A 406 18.83 -2.71 23.06
C ALA A 406 17.92 -3.19 24.19
N ASP A 407 16.64 -2.80 24.17
CA ASP A 407 15.65 -3.16 25.20
C ASP A 407 15.45 -4.67 25.32
N VAL A 408 15.33 -5.38 24.20
CA VAL A 408 15.04 -6.82 24.16
C VAL A 408 16.28 -7.66 24.46
N THR A 409 17.44 -7.25 23.94
CA THR A 409 18.71 -7.97 24.18
C THR A 409 19.38 -7.59 25.49
N ARG A 410 19.02 -6.44 26.08
CA ARG A 410 19.64 -5.84 27.26
C ARG A 410 21.15 -5.55 27.08
N LEU A 411 21.52 -5.22 25.83
CA LEU A 411 22.89 -4.87 25.47
C LEU A 411 22.96 -3.36 25.17
N GLU A 412 24.09 -2.77 25.52
CA GLU A 412 24.36 -1.35 25.35
C GLU A 412 25.76 -1.09 24.77
N GLY A 413 25.98 0.11 24.27
CA GLY A 413 27.30 0.59 23.87
C GLY A 413 28.00 -0.33 22.88
N TYR A 414 29.20 -0.79 23.21
CA TYR A 414 30.00 -1.63 22.30
C TYR A 414 29.40 -3.03 22.10
N GLU A 415 28.83 -3.63 23.14
CA GLU A 415 28.22 -4.96 23.02
C GLU A 415 27.01 -4.96 22.10
N LEU A 416 26.17 -3.92 22.13
CA LEU A 416 25.10 -3.74 21.19
C LEU A 416 25.64 -3.62 19.75
N LYS A 417 26.70 -2.82 19.54
CA LYS A 417 27.33 -2.65 18.22
C LYS A 417 27.96 -3.94 17.67
N ARG A 418 28.33 -4.87 18.53
CA ARG A 418 28.84 -6.18 18.09
C ARG A 418 27.78 -7.02 17.40
N ILE A 419 26.54 -6.96 17.87
CA ILE A 419 25.43 -7.78 17.34
C ILE A 419 24.51 -7.02 16.39
N LEU A 420 24.51 -5.67 16.43
CA LEU A 420 23.69 -4.83 15.56
C LEU A 420 24.59 -4.08 14.56
N ARG A 421 24.47 -4.48 13.29
CA ARG A 421 25.21 -3.85 12.17
C ARG A 421 24.30 -2.90 11.43
N THR A 422 24.65 -1.64 11.38
CA THR A 422 23.93 -0.66 10.56
C THR A 422 24.61 -0.51 9.21
N GLY A 423 23.88 -0.68 8.10
CA GLY A 423 24.49 -0.63 6.78
C GLY A 423 23.51 -0.69 5.63
N THR A 424 24.03 -0.66 4.42
CA THR A 424 23.26 -0.82 3.18
C THR A 424 22.80 -2.28 3.07
N VAL A 425 21.50 -2.47 2.83
CA VAL A 425 20.91 -3.76 2.47
C VAL A 425 20.69 -3.78 0.96
N ALA A 426 21.20 -4.80 0.29
CA ALA A 426 20.90 -5.08 -1.10
C ALA A 426 19.75 -6.05 -1.19
N SER A 427 18.79 -5.79 -2.08
CA SER A 427 17.72 -6.74 -2.38
C SER A 427 17.82 -7.17 -3.85
N THR A 428 17.72 -8.47 -4.10
CA THR A 428 17.82 -9.06 -5.44
C THR A 428 16.55 -9.81 -5.83
N ASP A 429 16.27 -9.91 -7.12
CA ASP A 429 15.24 -10.78 -7.67
C ASP A 429 15.74 -12.21 -7.95
N ASN A 430 17.05 -12.40 -7.93
CA ASN A 430 17.69 -13.69 -8.22
C ASN A 430 17.98 -14.48 -6.93
N ARG A 431 17.15 -15.48 -6.64
CA ARG A 431 17.32 -16.35 -5.48
C ARG A 431 18.61 -17.19 -5.51
N ASN A 432 19.13 -17.47 -6.71
CA ASN A 432 20.35 -18.25 -6.92
C ASN A 432 21.53 -17.34 -7.31
N TRP A 433 21.62 -16.18 -6.68
CA TRP A 433 22.64 -15.17 -6.98
C TRP A 433 24.08 -15.70 -6.83
N GLU A 434 24.31 -16.71 -6.01
CA GLU A 434 25.61 -17.37 -5.82
C GLU A 434 26.06 -18.15 -7.08
N LEU A 435 25.12 -18.53 -7.95
CA LEU A 435 25.39 -19.24 -9.20
C LEU A 435 25.64 -18.31 -10.38
N LEU A 436 25.67 -17.00 -10.17
CA LEU A 436 25.94 -16.05 -11.23
C LEU A 436 27.36 -16.26 -11.82
N PRO A 437 27.52 -16.16 -13.16
CA PRO A 437 28.82 -16.33 -13.80
C PRO A 437 29.86 -15.35 -13.24
N ASN A 438 31.00 -15.86 -12.86
CA ASN A 438 32.12 -15.03 -12.41
C ASN A 438 32.74 -14.32 -13.63
N ARG A 439 32.19 -13.17 -13.99
CA ARG A 439 32.78 -12.28 -14.99
C ARG A 439 33.64 -11.25 -14.27
N ALA A 440 34.89 -11.08 -14.71
CA ALA A 440 35.90 -10.25 -14.04
C ALA A 440 35.46 -8.81 -13.69
N LEU A 441 34.41 -8.29 -14.32
CA LEU A 441 33.93 -6.93 -14.12
C LEU A 441 32.58 -6.82 -13.36
N SER A 442 31.87 -7.93 -13.08
CA SER A 442 30.54 -7.91 -12.50
C SER A 442 30.26 -9.06 -11.54
N THR A 443 31.24 -9.50 -10.74
CA THR A 443 30.98 -10.50 -9.70
C THR A 443 30.09 -9.93 -8.62
N PRO A 444 29.20 -10.72 -7.99
CA PRO A 444 28.41 -10.28 -6.85
C PRO A 444 29.26 -9.64 -5.75
N GLU A 445 30.39 -10.23 -5.42
CA GLU A 445 31.34 -9.70 -4.44
C GLU A 445 31.81 -8.28 -4.77
N ARG A 446 32.13 -8.00 -6.03
CA ARG A 446 32.59 -6.68 -6.46
C ARG A 446 31.45 -5.65 -6.36
N ARG A 447 30.25 -6.01 -6.81
CA ARG A 447 29.06 -5.13 -6.73
C ARG A 447 28.71 -4.80 -5.29
N PHE A 448 28.67 -5.79 -4.40
CA PHE A 448 28.41 -5.59 -2.97
C PHE A 448 29.54 -4.86 -2.27
N SER A 449 30.79 -5.06 -2.71
CA SER A 449 31.91 -4.28 -2.21
C SER A 449 31.81 -2.81 -2.61
N GLN A 450 31.47 -2.51 -3.87
CA GLN A 450 31.29 -1.14 -4.35
C GLN A 450 30.13 -0.42 -3.67
N SER A 451 28.99 -1.08 -3.50
CA SER A 451 27.80 -0.53 -2.82
C SER A 451 27.96 -0.45 -1.29
N ARG A 452 29.04 -1.04 -0.73
CA ARG A 452 29.23 -1.16 0.74
C ARG A 452 28.10 -1.94 1.42
N ALA A 453 27.33 -2.75 0.68
CA ALA A 453 26.26 -3.55 1.25
C ALA A 453 26.81 -4.49 2.36
N VAL A 454 26.06 -4.62 3.44
CA VAL A 454 26.40 -5.46 4.59
C VAL A 454 25.49 -6.69 4.68
N ALA A 455 24.36 -6.67 3.98
CA ALA A 455 23.41 -7.77 3.92
C ALA A 455 22.76 -7.84 2.55
N LEU A 456 22.29 -9.03 2.20
CA LEU A 456 21.50 -9.30 1.01
C LEU A 456 20.21 -10.04 1.39
N ASP A 457 19.09 -9.54 0.90
CA ASP A 457 17.78 -10.19 0.96
C ASP A 457 17.05 -10.13 -0.39
N MET A 458 15.74 -10.27 -0.41
CA MET A 458 14.95 -10.21 -1.65
C MET A 458 13.78 -9.22 -1.57
N GLU A 459 13.50 -8.58 -0.43
CA GLU A 459 12.26 -7.83 -0.23
C GLU A 459 12.46 -6.41 0.30
N SER A 460 13.49 -6.17 1.11
CA SER A 460 13.63 -4.94 1.90
C SER A 460 13.67 -3.68 1.05
N ALA A 461 14.39 -3.69 -0.08
CA ALA A 461 14.49 -2.52 -0.94
C ALA A 461 13.16 -2.19 -1.62
N THR A 462 12.39 -3.21 -2.03
CA THR A 462 11.05 -3.04 -2.60
C THR A 462 10.08 -2.46 -1.56
N ILE A 463 10.09 -3.00 -0.32
CA ILE A 463 9.24 -2.50 0.78
C ILE A 463 9.57 -1.04 1.10
N ALA A 464 10.85 -0.71 1.19
CA ALA A 464 11.31 0.64 1.44
C ALA A 464 10.96 1.60 0.29
N ALA A 465 11.17 1.18 -0.96
CA ALA A 465 10.85 1.98 -2.14
C ALA A 465 9.35 2.26 -2.26
N ASN A 466 8.48 1.28 -1.98
CA ASN A 466 7.05 1.50 -1.93
C ASN A 466 6.63 2.37 -0.73
N GLY A 467 7.30 2.26 0.42
CA GLY A 467 7.10 3.21 1.52
C GLY A 467 7.41 4.63 1.11
N PHE A 468 8.52 4.83 0.40
CA PHE A 468 8.89 6.12 -0.16
C PHE A 468 7.85 6.64 -1.17
N ARG A 469 7.43 5.80 -2.14
CA ARG A 469 6.41 6.16 -3.14
C ARG A 469 5.08 6.56 -2.52
N PHE A 470 4.62 5.80 -1.54
CA PHE A 470 3.29 5.96 -0.94
C PHE A 470 3.28 6.78 0.36
N ARG A 471 4.41 7.39 0.73
CA ARG A 471 4.56 8.22 1.95
C ARG A 471 4.25 7.45 3.23
N VAL A 472 4.48 6.16 3.25
CA VAL A 472 4.37 5.33 4.47
C VAL A 472 5.74 5.19 5.10
N PRO A 473 5.94 5.59 6.36
CA PRO A 473 7.19 5.37 7.08
C PRO A 473 7.58 3.89 7.11
N TYR A 474 8.83 3.59 6.82
CA TYR A 474 9.35 2.23 6.64
C TYR A 474 10.65 2.00 7.37
N GLY A 475 10.92 0.73 7.67
CA GLY A 475 12.20 0.28 8.22
C GLY A 475 12.42 -1.20 7.99
N THR A 476 13.67 -1.63 8.16
CA THR A 476 14.07 -3.01 7.99
C THR A 476 15.05 -3.41 9.07
N LEU A 477 14.74 -4.49 9.76
CA LEU A 477 15.67 -5.20 10.63
C LEU A 477 15.76 -6.66 10.17
N LEU A 478 16.96 -7.10 9.82
CA LEU A 478 17.20 -8.47 9.36
C LEU A 478 18.08 -9.21 10.36
N CYS A 479 17.98 -10.54 10.36
CA CYS A 479 18.86 -11.43 11.12
C CYS A 479 19.74 -12.22 10.15
N VAL A 480 21.04 -12.23 10.37
CA VAL A 480 22.01 -12.97 9.55
C VAL A 480 21.79 -14.47 9.72
N SER A 481 21.41 -15.16 8.67
CA SER A 481 21.13 -16.61 8.67
C SER A 481 22.21 -17.46 8.03
N ASP A 482 23.04 -16.85 7.17
CA ASP A 482 24.12 -17.48 6.42
C ASP A 482 25.10 -16.42 5.91
N LYS A 483 26.29 -16.85 5.49
CA LYS A 483 27.32 -15.98 4.88
C LYS A 483 27.96 -16.69 3.69
N PRO A 484 27.25 -16.80 2.55
CA PRO A 484 27.71 -17.62 1.42
C PRO A 484 29.09 -17.20 0.87
N LEU A 485 29.39 -15.88 0.83
CA LEU A 485 30.68 -15.37 0.38
C LEU A 485 31.87 -15.76 1.29
N HIS A 486 31.57 -16.27 2.49
CA HIS A 486 32.57 -16.64 3.50
C HIS A 486 32.51 -18.13 3.87
N GLY A 487 31.80 -18.94 3.07
CA GLY A 487 31.73 -20.38 3.25
C GLY A 487 30.71 -20.87 4.29
N ASP A 488 30.02 -19.96 4.97
CA ASP A 488 28.96 -20.31 5.92
C ASP A 488 27.62 -20.45 5.19
N ILE A 489 27.37 -21.61 4.58
CA ILE A 489 26.13 -21.92 3.87
C ILE A 489 25.15 -22.68 4.78
N LYS A 490 23.86 -22.58 4.47
CA LYS A 490 22.80 -23.31 5.17
C LYS A 490 22.92 -24.82 4.94
N LEU A 491 23.24 -25.56 6.00
CA LEU A 491 23.25 -27.02 5.96
C LEU A 491 21.92 -27.61 6.49
N PRO A 492 21.50 -28.78 5.98
CA PRO A 492 20.29 -29.45 6.50
C PRO A 492 20.37 -29.67 8.03
N GLY A 493 19.31 -29.27 8.76
CA GLY A 493 19.22 -29.41 10.21
C GLY A 493 19.77 -28.25 11.05
N MET A 494 20.73 -27.47 10.56
CA MET A 494 21.24 -26.30 11.30
C MET A 494 20.21 -25.17 11.33
N ALA A 495 19.44 -24.98 10.26
CA ALA A 495 18.46 -23.93 10.14
C ALA A 495 17.35 -24.00 11.21
N ASN A 496 16.87 -25.19 11.55
CA ASN A 496 15.70 -25.34 12.41
C ASN A 496 15.92 -24.93 13.86
N HIS A 497 17.10 -25.23 14.45
CA HIS A 497 17.41 -24.84 15.83
C HIS A 497 17.65 -23.33 15.92
N PHE A 498 18.48 -22.81 15.03
CA PHE A 498 18.81 -21.38 14.94
C PHE A 498 17.54 -20.51 14.75
N TYR A 499 16.66 -20.90 13.84
CA TYR A 499 15.43 -20.15 13.59
C TYR A 499 14.48 -20.13 14.79
N ARG A 500 14.35 -21.21 15.53
CA ARG A 500 13.47 -21.26 16.71
C ARG A 500 13.88 -20.28 17.80
N GLU A 501 15.17 -20.18 18.09
CA GLU A 501 15.67 -19.28 19.12
C GLU A 501 15.67 -17.82 18.71
N ARG A 502 16.08 -17.54 17.47
CA ARG A 502 16.26 -16.17 17.01
C ARG A 502 14.97 -15.52 16.54
N VAL A 503 14.03 -16.27 16.01
CA VAL A 503 12.75 -15.73 15.50
C VAL A 503 11.91 -15.13 16.63
N ASP A 504 11.80 -15.78 17.80
CA ASP A 504 11.07 -15.23 18.94
C ASP A 504 11.68 -13.91 19.41
N GLN A 505 13.00 -13.86 19.58
CA GLN A 505 13.68 -12.63 19.97
C GLN A 505 13.50 -11.52 18.94
N HIS A 506 13.65 -11.83 17.65
CA HIS A 506 13.51 -10.85 16.57
C HIS A 506 12.07 -10.33 16.45
N LEU A 507 11.06 -11.20 16.58
CA LEU A 507 9.65 -10.79 16.63
C LEU A 507 9.37 -9.85 17.81
N ARG A 508 9.90 -10.17 19.01
CA ARG A 508 9.78 -9.28 20.17
C ARG A 508 10.42 -7.92 19.94
N ILE A 509 11.56 -7.89 19.25
CA ILE A 509 12.20 -6.61 18.86
C ILE A 509 11.26 -5.82 17.91
N GLY A 510 10.69 -6.47 16.90
CA GLY A 510 9.75 -5.81 15.98
C GLY A 510 8.53 -5.25 16.70
N MET A 511 7.95 -6.00 17.62
CA MET A 511 6.83 -5.53 18.43
C MET A 511 7.24 -4.37 19.37
N ARG A 512 8.41 -4.46 20.00
CA ARG A 512 8.92 -3.37 20.84
C ARG A 512 9.18 -2.11 20.03
N ALA A 513 9.66 -2.23 18.80
CA ALA A 513 9.80 -1.10 17.89
C ALA A 513 8.44 -0.43 17.58
N VAL A 514 7.39 -1.23 17.34
CA VAL A 514 6.03 -0.70 17.18
C VAL A 514 5.57 0.01 18.45
N ASP A 515 5.85 -0.51 19.65
CA ASP A 515 5.48 0.16 20.90
C ASP A 515 6.17 1.51 21.05
N LEU A 516 7.44 1.62 20.66
CA LEU A 516 8.19 2.88 20.67
C LEU A 516 7.61 3.87 19.65
N LEU A 517 7.33 3.42 18.42
CA LEU A 517 6.72 4.26 17.38
C LEU A 517 5.30 4.73 17.75
N ARG A 518 4.54 3.90 18.46
CA ARG A 518 3.20 4.24 18.94
C ARG A 518 3.22 5.33 20.02
N GLN A 519 4.28 5.41 20.81
CA GLN A 519 4.45 6.44 21.85
C GLN A 519 4.81 7.81 21.28
N GLU A 520 5.28 7.86 20.03
CA GLU A 520 5.51 9.11 19.32
C GLU A 520 4.20 9.90 19.14
N ARG A 521 4.33 11.24 19.11
CA ARG A 521 3.15 12.08 18.90
C ARG A 521 2.55 11.83 17.53
N PRO A 522 1.20 11.83 17.40
CA PRO A 522 0.57 11.79 16.08
C PRO A 522 1.19 12.84 15.14
N GLY A 523 1.60 12.42 13.95
CA GLY A 523 2.27 13.28 12.97
C GLY A 523 3.80 13.37 13.10
N SER A 524 4.43 12.85 14.17
CA SER A 524 5.90 12.81 14.27
C SER A 524 6.52 11.76 13.35
N LEU A 525 5.79 10.68 13.08
CA LEU A 525 6.21 9.61 12.17
C LEU A 525 6.19 10.01 10.69
N HIS A 526 5.53 11.11 10.34
CA HIS A 526 5.45 11.57 8.97
C HIS A 526 6.74 12.27 8.55
N SER A 527 7.63 11.53 7.94
CA SER A 527 8.86 12.10 7.43
C SER A 527 8.59 13.05 6.27
N ARG A 528 8.95 14.32 6.43
CA ARG A 528 8.93 15.31 5.35
C ARG A 528 9.86 14.93 4.19
N LYS A 529 10.84 14.08 4.43
CA LYS A 529 11.76 13.56 3.42
C LYS A 529 11.08 12.76 2.32
N LEU A 530 9.87 12.22 2.60
CA LEU A 530 9.12 11.44 1.63
C LEU A 530 8.28 12.29 0.68
N ARG A 531 8.14 13.59 0.92
CA ARG A 531 7.25 14.47 0.16
C ARG A 531 7.94 15.07 -1.06
N SER A 532 7.19 15.21 -2.14
CA SER A 532 7.59 15.95 -3.34
C SER A 532 7.34 17.46 -3.18
N PHE A 533 7.83 18.28 -4.11
CA PHE A 533 7.57 19.72 -4.11
C PHE A 533 6.09 20.06 -4.36
N ALA A 534 5.42 19.28 -5.19
CA ALA A 534 4.00 19.41 -5.51
C ALA A 534 3.18 18.29 -4.86
N GLU A 535 3.32 18.15 -3.53
CA GLU A 535 2.65 17.08 -2.79
C GLU A 535 1.15 17.31 -2.68
N VAL A 536 0.39 16.22 -2.66
CA VAL A 536 -1.04 16.24 -2.40
C VAL A 536 -1.35 16.65 -0.96
N ALA A 537 -2.55 17.20 -0.72
CA ALA A 537 -2.93 17.69 0.59
C ALA A 537 -3.22 16.56 1.59
N PHE A 538 -3.82 15.47 1.13
CA PHE A 538 -4.18 14.36 2.00
C PHE A 538 -2.96 13.51 2.36
N GLN A 539 -2.96 13.04 3.60
CA GLN A 539 -1.91 12.17 4.13
C GLN A 539 -1.82 10.85 3.36
#